data_da72434b4a178262c2303a57ad6731b1
#
_entry.id   da72434b4a178262c2303a57ad6731b1
#
_cell.length_a   1.000
_cell.length_b   1.000
_cell.length_c   1.000
_cell.angle_alpha   90.00
_cell.angle_beta   90.00
_cell.angle_gamma   90.00
#
_symmetry.space_group_name_H-M   'P 1'
#
loop_
_entity.id
_entity.type
_entity.pdbx_description
1 polymer ?
#
loop_
_entity_poly.entity_id
_entity_poly.type
_entity_poly.pdbx_seq_one_letter_code
_entity_poly.pdbx_strand_id
1 'polypeptide(L)'
;MRISSPATLIGSLLALAMTAASAHPVPTPAPRPKTAIAPPPAAAADNKAAQLVPAQGGGLFPFKFPGFSQPGTAFDANQRALIDRVNVYLMSMQTLVGDFVQIGPDGRRSDGKLYLQKPGRVRFEYNPPSPIELVADGNSVVVRDRKLETQDLYPLSQTPLRFLLADRIDLLKETNVVAVSADDTFVSLQIEEKQTLGGTHKVLLMFSVKDMQLKQWTITDPQGFDTTVALANLDASKKLDPSMFVINYARKEIIQ
;
A
#
# COMPACT_ATOMS: atom_id res chain seq x y z
N MET A 1 -5.12 16.91 31.23
CA MET A 1 -4.74 15.56 30.91
C MET A 1 -5.63 15.08 29.76
N ARG A 2 -5.18 15.25 28.51
CA ARG A 2 -5.96 14.86 27.31
C ARG A 2 -5.38 13.54 26.81
N ILE A 3 -6.16 12.49 26.94
CA ILE A 3 -5.84 11.16 26.43
C ILE A 3 -6.13 11.20 24.93
N SER A 4 -5.10 11.23 24.11
CA SER A 4 -5.21 11.08 22.65
C SER A 4 -5.52 9.62 22.34
N SER A 5 -6.66 9.36 21.71
CA SER A 5 -7.12 8.04 21.31
C SER A 5 -6.18 7.42 20.27
N PRO A 6 -5.82 6.14 20.40
CA PRO A 6 -4.89 5.46 19.48
C PRO A 6 -5.57 4.95 18.18
N ALA A 7 -6.76 5.43 17.85
CA ALA A 7 -7.61 4.82 16.80
C ALA A 7 -7.23 5.19 15.35
N THR A 8 -6.29 6.11 15.12
CA THR A 8 -6.01 6.64 13.77
C THR A 8 -4.85 5.96 13.04
N LEU A 9 -4.21 4.96 13.65
CA LEU A 9 -2.88 4.47 13.21
C LEU A 9 -2.89 3.17 12.40
N ILE A 10 -3.99 2.45 12.32
CA ILE A 10 -3.99 1.09 11.72
C ILE A 10 -4.03 1.11 10.18
N GLY A 11 -4.59 2.17 9.57
CA GLY A 11 -4.60 2.35 8.11
C GLY A 11 -3.25 2.69 7.49
N SER A 12 -2.37 3.23 8.30
CA SER A 12 -1.09 3.79 7.85
C SER A 12 0.09 2.83 7.96
N LEU A 13 -0.12 1.54 8.23
CA LEU A 13 0.99 0.62 8.53
C LEU A 13 2.05 0.53 7.42
N LEU A 14 1.63 0.63 6.15
CA LEU A 14 2.56 0.80 5.05
C LEU A 14 2.87 2.28 4.74
N ALA A 15 2.02 3.21 5.20
CA ALA A 15 2.21 4.65 5.04
C ALA A 15 2.99 5.29 6.19
N LEU A 16 2.89 4.74 7.41
CA LEU A 16 3.53 5.31 8.62
C LEU A 16 5.07 5.27 8.57
N ALA A 17 5.63 4.36 7.78
CA ALA A 17 7.07 4.33 7.55
C ALA A 17 7.63 5.61 6.89
N MET A 18 6.77 6.54 6.45
CA MET A 18 7.18 7.74 5.73
C MET A 18 6.90 9.07 6.46
N THR A 19 6.12 9.09 7.54
CA THR A 19 5.73 10.35 8.20
C THR A 19 6.68 10.80 9.33
N ALA A 20 7.66 9.99 9.70
CA ALA A 20 8.63 10.33 10.74
C ALA A 20 9.81 11.21 10.27
N ALA A 21 9.77 11.77 9.07
CA ALA A 21 10.81 12.67 8.57
C ALA A 21 10.40 14.13 8.69
N SER A 22 10.82 14.76 9.80
CA SER A 22 11.20 16.16 9.89
C SER A 22 10.11 17.25 9.93
N ALA A 23 9.61 17.54 11.10
CA ALA A 23 9.30 18.92 11.43
C ALA A 23 10.61 19.68 11.76
N HIS A 24 11.37 20.11 10.76
CA HIS A 24 12.33 21.18 10.92
C HIS A 24 11.58 22.49 10.68
N PRO A 25 11.68 23.49 11.55
CA PRO A 25 11.13 24.80 11.27
C PRO A 25 11.85 25.39 10.06
N VAL A 26 11.10 25.64 8.99
CA VAL A 26 11.59 26.34 7.81
C VAL A 26 11.87 27.78 8.24
N PRO A 27 13.09 28.34 8.05
CA PRO A 27 13.33 29.75 8.31
C PRO A 27 12.52 30.58 7.31
N THR A 28 11.78 31.53 7.84
CA THR A 28 10.96 32.47 7.09
C THR A 28 11.82 33.26 6.11
N PRO A 29 11.53 33.29 4.79
CA PRO A 29 12.28 34.11 3.86
C PRO A 29 12.01 35.59 4.10
N ALA A 30 13.08 36.41 4.13
CA ALA A 30 13.02 37.84 4.19
C ALA A 30 12.29 38.45 2.96
N PRO A 31 11.55 39.56 3.08
CA PRO A 31 10.80 40.15 1.99
C PRO A 31 11.74 40.71 0.90
N ARG A 32 11.54 40.30 -0.35
CA ARG A 32 12.24 40.85 -1.53
C ARG A 32 11.70 42.24 -1.85
N PRO A 33 12.55 43.17 -2.28
CA PRO A 33 12.12 44.47 -2.77
C PRO A 33 11.34 44.36 -4.10
N LYS A 34 10.26 45.11 -4.22
CA LYS A 34 9.41 45.22 -5.41
C LYS A 34 10.17 46.01 -6.49
N THR A 35 10.54 45.34 -7.57
CA THR A 35 10.90 46.02 -8.82
C THR A 35 9.77 45.78 -9.80
N ALA A 36 9.09 46.88 -10.17
CA ALA A 36 8.03 46.89 -11.16
C ALA A 36 8.65 46.78 -12.56
N ILE A 37 8.21 45.78 -13.34
CA ILE A 37 8.46 45.70 -14.78
C ILE A 37 7.10 45.66 -15.46
N ALA A 38 6.90 46.58 -16.40
CA ALA A 38 5.69 46.78 -17.16
C ALA A 38 5.42 45.63 -18.16
N PRO A 39 4.14 45.33 -18.49
CA PRO A 39 3.80 44.24 -19.42
C PRO A 39 3.92 44.66 -20.90
N PRO A 40 4.28 43.76 -21.83
CA PRO A 40 4.18 43.97 -23.25
C PRO A 40 2.74 43.73 -23.76
N PRO A 41 2.37 44.30 -24.96
CA PRO A 41 0.98 44.43 -25.36
C PRO A 41 0.34 43.14 -25.89
N ALA A 42 -0.98 43.11 -25.76
CA ALA A 42 -1.88 42.05 -26.16
C ALA A 42 -1.92 41.82 -27.68
N ALA A 43 -1.90 40.57 -28.09
CA ALA A 43 -2.40 40.10 -29.35
C ALA A 43 -3.70 39.31 -29.11
N ALA A 44 -4.76 39.73 -29.78
CA ALA A 44 -6.09 39.17 -29.71
C ALA A 44 -6.16 37.82 -30.44
N ALA A 45 -6.75 36.81 -29.80
CA ALA A 45 -7.35 35.68 -30.49
C ALA A 45 -8.45 35.04 -29.62
N ASP A 46 -9.61 35.11 -30.16
CA ASP A 46 -10.87 34.38 -29.97
C ASP A 46 -11.17 33.55 -28.71
N ASN A 47 -12.19 34.07 -28.02
CA ASN A 47 -13.01 33.39 -27.01
C ASN A 47 -13.80 32.22 -27.59
N LYS A 48 -13.50 31.02 -27.11
CA LYS A 48 -14.52 29.98 -26.99
C LYS A 48 -14.51 29.48 -25.54
N ALA A 49 -15.55 29.83 -24.81
CA ALA A 49 -15.75 29.51 -23.42
C ALA A 49 -15.76 27.99 -23.22
N ALA A 50 -14.70 27.47 -22.60
CA ALA A 50 -14.70 26.15 -21.98
C ALA A 50 -15.02 26.34 -20.47
N GLN A 51 -16.19 25.84 -20.07
CA GLN A 51 -16.61 25.80 -18.69
C GLN A 51 -15.62 24.99 -17.85
N LEU A 52 -15.01 25.65 -16.87
CA LEU A 52 -14.20 25.00 -15.84
C LEU A 52 -15.12 24.18 -14.92
N VAL A 53 -15.03 22.88 -15.05
CA VAL A 53 -15.55 21.93 -14.05
C VAL A 53 -14.52 21.86 -12.92
N PRO A 54 -14.92 22.01 -11.64
CA PRO A 54 -13.96 21.92 -10.54
C PRO A 54 -13.34 20.53 -10.48
N ALA A 55 -12.02 20.45 -10.53
CA ALA A 55 -11.26 19.23 -10.35
C ALA A 55 -11.40 18.75 -8.89
N GLN A 56 -12.20 17.73 -8.69
CA GLN A 56 -12.18 16.96 -7.44
C GLN A 56 -10.96 16.04 -7.48
N GLY A 57 -10.24 16.00 -6.36
CA GLY A 57 -9.03 15.29 -6.02
C GLY A 57 -8.66 14.09 -6.90
N GLY A 58 -7.71 14.29 -7.77
CA GLY A 58 -7.23 13.27 -8.68
C GLY A 58 -5.90 12.72 -8.21
N GLY A 59 -5.87 11.43 -7.86
CA GLY A 59 -4.63 10.67 -7.78
C GLY A 59 -3.91 10.69 -9.14
N LEU A 60 -2.60 10.61 -9.13
CA LEU A 60 -1.66 10.80 -10.25
C LEU A 60 -1.75 9.78 -11.40
N PHE A 61 -2.73 8.88 -11.39
CA PHE A 61 -2.94 7.92 -12.47
C PHE A 61 -4.41 7.92 -12.90
N PRO A 62 -4.74 8.45 -14.11
CA PRO A 62 -6.08 8.37 -14.66
C PRO A 62 -6.32 6.99 -15.29
N PHE A 63 -6.26 5.92 -14.53
CA PHE A 63 -6.76 4.63 -15.00
C PHE A 63 -8.27 4.57 -14.73
N LYS A 64 -9.05 4.95 -15.74
CA LYS A 64 -10.44 4.50 -15.82
C LYS A 64 -10.41 3.00 -16.07
N PHE A 65 -10.72 2.20 -15.04
CA PHE A 65 -10.94 0.77 -15.18
C PHE A 65 -12.32 0.57 -15.82
N PRO A 66 -12.44 0.09 -17.07
CA PRO A 66 -13.72 -0.32 -17.61
C PRO A 66 -14.12 -1.64 -16.95
N GLY A 67 -15.27 -1.70 -16.31
CA GLY A 67 -15.88 -2.97 -15.91
C GLY A 67 -15.95 -3.31 -14.44
N PHE A 68 -15.81 -2.36 -13.51
CA PHE A 68 -16.15 -2.64 -12.12
C PHE A 68 -17.67 -2.79 -11.97
N SER A 69 -18.11 -3.99 -11.62
CA SER A 69 -19.49 -4.24 -11.21
C SER A 69 -19.83 -3.44 -9.97
N GLN A 70 -21.02 -2.90 -9.90
CA GLN A 70 -21.49 -2.15 -8.72
C GLN A 70 -21.54 -3.07 -7.49
N PRO A 71 -21.24 -2.54 -6.28
CA PRO A 71 -21.36 -3.29 -5.03
C PRO A 71 -22.79 -3.82 -4.88
N GLY A 72 -22.92 -5.14 -4.70
CA GLY A 72 -24.21 -5.80 -4.43
C GLY A 72 -24.72 -6.76 -5.50
N THR A 73 -24.10 -6.86 -6.68
CA THR A 73 -24.41 -7.90 -7.66
C THR A 73 -23.56 -9.16 -7.41
N ALA A 74 -24.22 -10.32 -7.44
CA ALA A 74 -23.51 -11.60 -7.36
C ALA A 74 -22.53 -11.71 -8.55
N PHE A 75 -21.28 -12.12 -8.28
CA PHE A 75 -20.28 -12.35 -9.32
C PHE A 75 -20.81 -13.35 -10.36
N ASP A 76 -20.59 -13.06 -11.63
CA ASP A 76 -20.87 -14.00 -12.72
C ASP A 76 -19.89 -15.20 -12.72
N ALA A 77 -20.13 -16.16 -13.60
CA ALA A 77 -19.31 -17.36 -13.67
C ALA A 77 -17.83 -17.05 -14.02
N ASN A 78 -17.58 -16.10 -14.92
CA ASN A 78 -16.23 -15.71 -15.32
C ASN A 78 -15.49 -15.01 -14.17
N GLN A 79 -16.18 -14.11 -13.48
CA GLN A 79 -15.64 -13.42 -12.31
C GLN A 79 -15.27 -14.41 -11.18
N ARG A 80 -16.15 -15.37 -10.91
CA ARG A 80 -15.87 -16.44 -9.93
C ARG A 80 -14.66 -17.27 -10.34
N ALA A 81 -14.56 -17.66 -11.60
CA ALA A 81 -13.41 -18.38 -12.11
C ALA A 81 -12.09 -17.59 -11.97
N LEU A 82 -12.11 -16.26 -12.14
CA LEU A 82 -10.94 -15.42 -11.87
C LEU A 82 -10.57 -15.43 -10.38
N ILE A 83 -11.54 -15.31 -9.48
CA ILE A 83 -11.31 -15.34 -8.03
C ILE A 83 -10.75 -16.70 -7.62
N ASP A 84 -11.26 -17.79 -8.17
CA ASP A 84 -10.76 -19.15 -7.90
C ASP A 84 -9.30 -19.31 -8.37
N ARG A 85 -8.94 -18.77 -9.53
CA ARG A 85 -7.55 -18.76 -10.00
C ARG A 85 -6.64 -17.98 -9.06
N VAL A 86 -7.09 -16.83 -8.52
CA VAL A 86 -6.36 -16.06 -7.51
C VAL A 86 -6.20 -16.88 -6.23
N ASN A 87 -7.26 -17.54 -5.74
CA ASN A 87 -7.20 -18.42 -4.57
C ASN A 87 -6.14 -19.52 -4.77
N VAL A 88 -6.18 -20.20 -5.92
CA VAL A 88 -5.20 -21.28 -6.25
C VAL A 88 -3.77 -20.74 -6.23
N TYR A 89 -3.51 -19.58 -6.84
CA TYR A 89 -2.20 -18.95 -6.81
C TYR A 89 -1.76 -18.62 -5.39
N LEU A 90 -2.60 -17.94 -4.63
CA LEU A 90 -2.28 -17.56 -3.25
C LEU A 90 -2.00 -18.77 -2.37
N MET A 91 -2.75 -19.86 -2.51
CA MET A 91 -2.50 -21.09 -1.76
C MET A 91 -1.23 -21.82 -2.20
N SER A 92 -0.89 -21.78 -3.49
CA SER A 92 0.32 -22.45 -4.02
C SER A 92 1.62 -21.74 -3.64
N MET A 93 1.56 -20.44 -3.40
CA MET A 93 2.70 -19.60 -3.05
C MET A 93 3.08 -19.80 -1.58
N GLN A 94 4.07 -20.66 -1.31
CA GLN A 94 4.55 -20.92 0.06
C GLN A 94 5.73 -20.02 0.45
N THR A 95 6.62 -19.75 -0.50
CA THR A 95 7.73 -18.83 -0.35
C THR A 95 7.78 -17.88 -1.55
N LEU A 96 8.28 -16.68 -1.34
CA LEU A 96 8.51 -15.72 -2.41
C LEU A 96 9.67 -14.80 -2.03
N VAL A 97 10.61 -14.64 -2.95
CA VAL A 97 11.67 -13.63 -2.89
C VAL A 97 11.55 -12.75 -4.11
N GLY A 98 11.73 -11.46 -3.95
CA GLY A 98 11.66 -10.54 -5.08
C GLY A 98 12.16 -9.15 -4.76
N ASP A 99 12.16 -8.31 -5.75
CA ASP A 99 12.35 -6.87 -5.61
C ASP A 99 11.00 -6.19 -5.45
N PHE A 100 10.95 -5.17 -4.62
CA PHE A 100 9.77 -4.33 -4.52
C PHE A 100 10.09 -2.86 -4.76
N VAL A 101 9.09 -2.15 -5.25
CA VAL A 101 9.05 -0.68 -5.28
C VAL A 101 7.76 -0.26 -4.58
N GLN A 102 7.90 0.57 -3.56
CA GLN A 102 6.79 1.16 -2.83
C GLN A 102 6.66 2.63 -3.18
N ILE A 103 5.41 3.07 -3.40
CA ILE A 103 5.03 4.47 -3.53
C ILE A 103 4.09 4.77 -2.38
N GLY A 104 4.52 5.67 -1.50
CA GLY A 104 3.72 6.10 -0.35
C GLY A 104 2.65 7.13 -0.71
N PRO A 105 1.79 7.50 0.25
CA PRO A 105 0.70 8.44 0.04
C PRO A 105 1.17 9.86 -0.30
N ASP A 106 2.40 10.18 0.03
CA ASP A 106 3.07 11.45 -0.32
C ASP A 106 3.80 11.41 -1.67
N GLY A 107 3.65 10.30 -2.42
CA GLY A 107 4.31 10.06 -3.72
C GLY A 107 5.79 9.68 -3.60
N ARG A 108 6.35 9.58 -2.39
CA ARG A 108 7.74 9.14 -2.23
C ARG A 108 7.90 7.68 -2.61
N ARG A 109 8.99 7.43 -3.33
CA ARG A 109 9.37 6.10 -3.74
C ARG A 109 10.44 5.54 -2.81
N SER A 110 10.25 4.28 -2.42
CA SER A 110 11.24 3.44 -1.76
C SER A 110 11.30 2.10 -2.48
N ASP A 111 12.41 1.42 -2.40
CA ASP A 111 12.58 0.10 -3.00
C ASP A 111 13.43 -0.80 -2.10
N GLY A 112 13.47 -2.08 -2.42
CA GLY A 112 14.22 -3.05 -1.64
C GLY A 112 13.92 -4.49 -2.01
N LYS A 113 14.20 -5.39 -1.05
CA LYS A 113 13.97 -6.84 -1.17
C LYS A 113 12.78 -7.27 -0.32
N LEU A 114 11.93 -8.11 -0.92
CA LEU A 114 10.83 -8.80 -0.26
C LEU A 114 11.20 -10.26 -0.04
N TYR A 115 10.98 -10.74 1.18
CA TYR A 115 11.04 -12.14 1.55
C TYR A 115 9.73 -12.52 2.20
N LEU A 116 9.06 -13.54 1.66
CA LEU A 116 7.78 -14.03 2.16
C LEU A 116 7.88 -15.53 2.38
N GLN A 117 7.41 -16.01 3.52
CA GLN A 117 7.28 -17.41 3.87
C GLN A 117 5.98 -17.65 4.62
N LYS A 118 5.07 -18.41 4.04
CA LYS A 118 3.83 -18.77 4.71
C LYS A 118 4.04 -19.85 5.77
N PRO A 119 3.19 -19.84 6.81
CA PRO A 119 2.18 -18.85 7.13
C PRO A 119 2.76 -17.60 7.83
N GLY A 120 2.21 -16.45 7.52
CA GLY A 120 2.33 -15.24 8.33
C GLY A 120 3.66 -14.50 8.32
N ARG A 121 4.69 -15.00 7.64
CA ARG A 121 6.03 -14.43 7.69
C ARG A 121 6.33 -13.59 6.46
N VAL A 122 6.80 -12.37 6.71
CA VAL A 122 7.27 -11.47 5.65
C VAL A 122 8.34 -10.53 6.18
N ARG A 123 9.29 -10.18 5.33
CA ARG A 123 10.31 -9.18 5.60
C ARG A 123 10.47 -8.28 4.40
N PHE A 124 10.41 -6.96 4.63
CA PHE A 124 10.77 -5.94 3.66
C PHE A 124 12.08 -5.29 4.11
N GLU A 125 13.09 -5.43 3.30
CA GLU A 125 14.39 -4.79 3.48
C GLU A 125 14.49 -3.63 2.50
N TYR A 126 14.34 -2.43 3.02
CA TYR A 126 14.44 -1.21 2.20
C TYR A 126 15.89 -0.87 1.92
N ASN A 127 16.16 -0.47 0.68
CA ASN A 127 17.47 0.02 0.28
C ASN A 127 17.75 1.40 0.90
N PRO A 128 19.04 1.72 1.18
CA PRO A 128 19.42 3.07 1.55
C PRO A 128 18.94 4.12 0.52
N PRO A 129 18.54 5.32 0.94
CA PRO A 129 18.72 5.89 2.29
C PRO A 129 17.59 5.56 3.28
N SER A 130 16.64 4.68 2.96
CA SER A 130 15.54 4.36 3.86
C SER A 130 16.06 3.65 5.14
N PRO A 131 15.73 4.14 6.33
CA PRO A 131 16.07 3.48 7.58
C PRO A 131 15.08 2.39 7.98
N ILE A 132 14.03 2.21 7.20
CA ILE A 132 12.88 1.39 7.56
C ILE A 132 13.16 -0.10 7.34
N GLU A 133 12.60 -0.90 8.21
CA GLU A 133 12.53 -2.35 8.13
C GLU A 133 11.14 -2.80 8.56
N LEU A 134 10.53 -3.72 7.83
CA LEU A 134 9.26 -4.34 8.20
C LEU A 134 9.47 -5.84 8.30
N VAL A 135 9.08 -6.41 9.45
CA VAL A 135 9.15 -7.86 9.69
C VAL A 135 7.84 -8.35 10.28
N ALA A 136 7.31 -9.46 9.75
CA ALA A 136 6.23 -10.22 10.37
C ALA A 136 6.73 -11.63 10.72
N ASP A 137 6.38 -12.13 11.91
CA ASP A 137 6.84 -13.42 12.44
C ASP A 137 5.76 -14.52 12.43
N GLY A 138 4.57 -14.18 11.92
CA GLY A 138 3.38 -15.04 11.93
C GLY A 138 2.26 -14.56 12.84
N ASN A 139 2.59 -13.79 13.88
CA ASN A 139 1.62 -13.26 14.85
C ASN A 139 1.56 -11.73 14.80
N SER A 140 2.70 -11.12 14.71
CA SER A 140 2.88 -9.67 14.77
C SER A 140 3.61 -9.14 13.53
N VAL A 141 3.38 -7.88 13.24
CA VAL A 141 4.13 -7.09 12.28
C VAL A 141 4.84 -5.98 13.03
N VAL A 142 6.13 -5.85 12.81
CA VAL A 142 6.95 -4.76 13.35
C VAL A 142 7.40 -3.87 12.21
N VAL A 143 7.21 -2.58 12.40
CA VAL A 143 7.83 -1.53 11.57
C VAL A 143 8.89 -0.84 12.43
N ARG A 144 10.15 -0.90 12.00
CA ARG A 144 11.28 -0.30 12.70
C ARG A 144 11.86 0.83 11.87
N ASP A 145 12.06 1.98 12.50
CA ASP A 145 12.93 3.03 11.97
C ASP A 145 14.27 3.00 12.72
N ARG A 146 15.32 2.60 12.02
CA ARG A 146 16.67 2.47 12.61
C ARG A 146 17.32 3.82 12.89
N LYS A 147 16.89 4.89 12.23
CA LYS A 147 17.42 6.24 12.42
C LYS A 147 16.79 6.92 13.63
N LEU A 148 15.49 6.72 13.82
CA LEU A 148 14.74 7.26 14.96
C LEU A 148 14.76 6.33 16.18
N GLU A 149 15.31 5.11 16.03
CA GLU A 149 15.30 4.05 17.03
C GLU A 149 13.90 3.70 17.52
N THR A 150 12.87 3.88 16.67
CA THR A 150 11.48 3.54 16.97
C THR A 150 11.12 2.15 16.49
N GLN A 151 10.15 1.54 17.15
CA GLN A 151 9.59 0.26 16.77
C GLN A 151 8.10 0.23 17.08
N ASP A 152 7.29 0.09 16.05
CA ASP A 152 5.85 -0.03 16.16
C ASP A 152 5.44 -1.49 15.94
N LEU A 153 4.58 -2.02 16.82
CA LEU A 153 4.13 -3.40 16.83
C LEU A 153 2.63 -3.47 16.57
N TYR A 154 2.22 -4.32 15.63
CA TYR A 154 0.82 -4.52 15.26
C TYR A 154 0.49 -6.01 15.17
N PRO A 155 -0.70 -6.46 15.61
CA PRO A 155 -1.17 -7.82 15.32
C PRO A 155 -1.28 -8.03 13.81
N LEU A 156 -0.71 -9.12 13.27
CA LEU A 156 -0.79 -9.45 11.84
C LEU A 156 -2.24 -9.54 11.37
N SER A 157 -3.13 -10.10 12.22
CA SER A 157 -4.55 -10.25 11.94
C SER A 157 -5.30 -8.93 11.70
N GLN A 158 -4.72 -7.81 12.14
CA GLN A 158 -5.27 -6.47 11.94
C GLN A 158 -4.63 -5.72 10.77
N THR A 159 -3.79 -6.38 9.99
CA THR A 159 -3.13 -5.77 8.85
C THR A 159 -3.67 -6.32 7.53
N PRO A 160 -3.69 -5.52 6.45
CA PRO A 160 -4.08 -6.01 5.13
C PRO A 160 -3.16 -7.12 4.58
N LEU A 161 -1.94 -7.25 5.11
CA LEU A 161 -0.99 -8.30 4.73
C LEU A 161 -1.49 -9.71 5.08
N ARG A 162 -2.40 -9.86 6.03
CA ARG A 162 -2.94 -11.16 6.45
C ARG A 162 -3.47 -11.99 5.29
N PHE A 163 -4.07 -11.35 4.27
CA PHE A 163 -4.60 -12.06 3.10
C PHE A 163 -3.51 -12.69 2.23
N LEU A 164 -2.40 -11.98 2.05
CA LEU A 164 -1.27 -12.49 1.28
C LEU A 164 -0.49 -13.57 2.03
N LEU A 165 -0.51 -13.51 3.37
CA LEU A 165 0.31 -14.35 4.24
C LEU A 165 -0.44 -15.56 4.80
N ALA A 166 -1.75 -15.67 4.59
CA ALA A 166 -2.54 -16.81 5.01
C ALA A 166 -2.07 -18.10 4.31
N ASP A 167 -1.97 -19.20 5.04
CA ASP A 167 -1.62 -20.50 4.48
C ASP A 167 -2.71 -21.01 3.51
N ARG A 168 -3.95 -20.83 3.93
CA ARG A 168 -5.15 -21.10 3.13
C ARG A 168 -6.04 -19.89 3.16
N ILE A 169 -6.66 -19.58 2.04
CA ILE A 169 -7.61 -18.48 1.93
C ILE A 169 -8.69 -18.82 0.90
N ASP A 170 -9.93 -18.55 1.28
CA ASP A 170 -11.07 -18.47 0.36
C ASP A 170 -11.55 -17.01 0.36
N LEU A 171 -11.13 -16.26 -0.65
CA LEU A 171 -11.38 -14.82 -0.72
C LEU A 171 -12.85 -14.48 -0.66
N LEU A 172 -13.73 -15.29 -1.24
CA LEU A 172 -15.18 -15.04 -1.20
C LEU A 172 -15.81 -15.29 0.17
N LYS A 173 -15.23 -16.17 0.99
CA LYS A 173 -15.75 -16.49 2.32
C LYS A 173 -15.11 -15.67 3.43
N GLU A 174 -13.81 -15.37 3.28
CA GLU A 174 -13.02 -14.78 4.36
C GLU A 174 -12.79 -13.28 4.19
N THR A 175 -13.17 -12.74 3.01
CA THR A 175 -13.01 -11.33 2.70
C THR A 175 -14.24 -10.74 2.03
N ASN A 176 -14.35 -9.43 2.01
CA ASN A 176 -15.38 -8.73 1.23
C ASN A 176 -14.80 -8.35 -0.14
N VAL A 177 -14.80 -9.29 -1.09
CA VAL A 177 -14.46 -8.97 -2.48
C VAL A 177 -15.56 -8.11 -3.06
N VAL A 178 -15.24 -6.91 -3.50
CA VAL A 178 -16.21 -5.95 -4.06
C VAL A 178 -16.12 -5.82 -5.57
N ALA A 179 -14.97 -6.17 -6.16
CA ALA A 179 -14.81 -6.16 -7.61
C ALA A 179 -13.75 -7.14 -8.06
N VAL A 180 -13.95 -7.72 -9.25
CA VAL A 180 -12.95 -8.47 -10.00
C VAL A 180 -13.10 -8.17 -11.49
N SER A 181 -11.98 -7.96 -12.16
CA SER A 181 -11.92 -7.72 -13.61
C SER A 181 -10.64 -8.31 -14.18
N ALA A 182 -10.62 -8.52 -15.49
CA ALA A 182 -9.41 -8.85 -16.22
C ALA A 182 -9.36 -8.03 -17.50
N ASP A 183 -8.17 -7.58 -17.86
CA ASP A 183 -7.82 -7.04 -19.16
C ASP A 183 -6.76 -7.95 -19.82
N ASP A 184 -6.13 -7.50 -20.91
CA ASP A 184 -5.11 -8.27 -21.63
C ASP A 184 -3.82 -8.50 -20.82
N THR A 185 -3.62 -7.76 -19.73
CA THR A 185 -2.37 -7.74 -18.96
C THR A 185 -2.55 -8.23 -17.53
N PHE A 186 -3.64 -7.78 -16.87
CA PHE A 186 -3.85 -8.01 -15.45
C PHE A 186 -5.23 -8.58 -15.12
N VAL A 187 -5.23 -9.43 -14.11
CA VAL A 187 -6.42 -9.73 -13.30
C VAL A 187 -6.36 -8.84 -12.08
N SER A 188 -7.38 -8.02 -11.88
CA SER A 188 -7.50 -7.08 -10.77
C SER A 188 -8.61 -7.52 -9.84
N LEU A 189 -8.34 -7.58 -8.54
CA LEU A 189 -9.28 -7.97 -7.50
C LEU A 189 -9.26 -6.94 -6.40
N GLN A 190 -10.43 -6.39 -6.07
CA GLN A 190 -10.59 -5.40 -5.00
C GLN A 190 -11.32 -6.01 -3.81
N ILE A 191 -10.72 -5.84 -2.64
CA ILE A 191 -11.26 -6.23 -1.35
C ILE A 191 -11.54 -4.96 -0.55
N GLU A 192 -12.67 -4.90 0.14
CA GLU A 192 -12.93 -3.91 1.18
C GLU A 192 -12.88 -4.57 2.54
N GLU A 193 -12.14 -4.00 3.45
CA GLU A 193 -12.01 -4.48 4.82
C GLU A 193 -12.45 -3.41 5.81
N LYS A 194 -13.53 -3.71 6.51
CA LYS A 194 -14.04 -2.84 7.57
C LYS A 194 -13.40 -3.24 8.90
N GLN A 195 -12.57 -2.39 9.46
CA GLN A 195 -12.00 -2.59 10.78
C GLN A 195 -12.84 -1.89 11.85
N THR A 196 -12.95 -2.51 13.02
CA THR A 196 -13.82 -2.03 14.10
C THR A 196 -13.43 -0.64 14.61
N LEU A 197 -12.16 -0.29 14.56
CA LEU A 197 -11.64 0.96 15.11
C LEU A 197 -10.92 1.86 14.08
N GLY A 198 -10.76 1.40 12.84
CA GLY A 198 -9.92 2.09 11.84
C GLY A 198 -10.64 2.56 10.57
N GLY A 199 -11.93 2.23 10.42
CA GLY A 199 -12.65 2.54 9.18
C GLY A 199 -12.51 1.45 8.11
N THR A 200 -12.87 1.78 6.87
CA THR A 200 -12.81 0.84 5.75
C THR A 200 -11.51 1.05 4.95
N HIS A 201 -10.74 -0.01 4.82
CA HIS A 201 -9.59 -0.08 3.94
C HIS A 201 -9.99 -0.76 2.64
N LYS A 202 -9.34 -0.35 1.54
CA LYS A 202 -9.46 -1.04 0.26
C LYS A 202 -8.12 -1.66 -0.10
N VAL A 203 -8.14 -2.88 -0.58
CA VAL A 203 -6.95 -3.58 -1.07
C VAL A 203 -7.21 -3.97 -2.51
N LEU A 204 -6.44 -3.41 -3.43
CA LEU A 204 -6.43 -3.79 -4.83
C LEU A 204 -5.25 -4.71 -5.07
N LEU A 205 -5.50 -5.94 -5.49
CA LEU A 205 -4.48 -6.91 -5.90
C LEU A 205 -4.46 -7.01 -7.42
N MET A 206 -3.28 -6.98 -8.02
CA MET A 206 -3.08 -7.10 -9.46
C MET A 206 -2.18 -8.29 -9.77
N PHE A 207 -2.69 -9.21 -10.56
CA PHE A 207 -1.99 -10.41 -10.98
C PHE A 207 -1.79 -10.40 -12.50
N SER A 208 -0.68 -10.92 -13.00
CA SER A 208 -0.47 -11.08 -14.44
C SER A 208 -1.45 -12.12 -15.00
N VAL A 209 -2.11 -11.79 -16.11
CA VAL A 209 -2.99 -12.74 -16.83
C VAL A 209 -2.21 -13.97 -17.29
N LYS A 210 -0.93 -13.80 -17.67
CA LYS A 210 -0.10 -14.83 -18.28
C LYS A 210 0.24 -15.98 -17.34
N ASP A 211 0.61 -15.67 -16.09
CA ASP A 211 1.16 -16.63 -15.14
C ASP A 211 0.54 -16.52 -13.73
N MET A 212 -0.48 -15.69 -13.57
CA MET A 212 -1.16 -15.38 -12.30
C MET A 212 -0.24 -14.85 -11.20
N GLN A 213 1.02 -14.53 -11.50
CA GLN A 213 1.91 -13.95 -10.48
C GLN A 213 1.38 -12.61 -9.98
N LEU A 214 1.42 -12.42 -8.67
CA LEU A 214 1.14 -11.13 -8.06
C LEU A 214 2.18 -10.10 -8.53
N LYS A 215 1.71 -9.02 -9.13
CA LYS A 215 2.59 -7.95 -9.65
C LYS A 215 2.54 -6.69 -8.82
N GLN A 216 1.39 -6.42 -8.21
CA GLN A 216 1.19 -5.20 -7.44
C GLN A 216 0.05 -5.38 -6.44
N TRP A 217 0.13 -4.64 -5.34
CA TRP A 217 -1.04 -4.31 -4.55
C TRP A 217 -1.06 -2.83 -4.19
N THR A 218 -2.25 -2.31 -3.98
CA THR A 218 -2.48 -0.96 -3.46
C THR A 218 -3.39 -1.05 -2.26
N ILE A 219 -3.01 -0.40 -1.17
CA ILE A 219 -3.83 -0.26 0.02
C ILE A 219 -4.29 1.19 0.06
N THR A 220 -5.61 1.39 0.03
CA THR A 220 -6.23 2.70 0.29
C THR A 220 -6.69 2.73 1.73
N ASP A 221 -6.22 3.69 2.50
CA ASP A 221 -6.63 3.89 3.88
C ASP A 221 -8.04 4.52 3.99
N PRO A 222 -8.64 4.62 5.19
CA PRO A 222 -9.96 5.22 5.37
C PRO A 222 -10.04 6.71 5.02
N GLN A 223 -8.91 7.39 4.95
CA GLN A 223 -8.80 8.79 4.53
C GLN A 223 -8.70 8.93 3.00
N GLY A 224 -8.54 7.82 2.28
CA GLY A 224 -8.40 7.80 0.83
C GLY A 224 -6.97 7.93 0.32
N PHE A 225 -5.97 7.75 1.18
CA PHE A 225 -4.57 7.77 0.79
C PHE A 225 -4.09 6.39 0.34
N ASP A 226 -3.38 6.35 -0.78
CA ASP A 226 -2.88 5.13 -1.38
C ASP A 226 -1.44 4.84 -0.99
N THR A 227 -1.16 3.57 -0.69
CA THR A 227 0.18 3.02 -0.68
C THR A 227 0.25 1.86 -1.66
N THR A 228 1.10 1.98 -2.66
CA THR A 228 1.27 0.98 -3.72
C THR A 228 2.61 0.26 -3.58
N VAL A 229 2.59 -1.06 -3.70
CA VAL A 229 3.80 -1.89 -3.78
C VAL A 229 3.75 -2.70 -5.07
N ALA A 230 4.72 -2.46 -5.94
CA ALA A 230 4.94 -3.23 -7.16
C ALA A 230 6.07 -4.25 -6.94
N LEU A 231 5.95 -5.42 -7.55
CA LEU A 231 6.88 -6.54 -7.41
C LEU A 231 7.55 -6.88 -8.74
N ALA A 232 8.82 -7.25 -8.66
CA ALA A 232 9.62 -7.70 -9.79
C ALA A 232 10.56 -8.85 -9.39
N ASN A 233 11.09 -9.57 -10.37
CA ASN A 233 12.11 -10.60 -10.17
C ASN A 233 11.71 -11.66 -9.14
N LEU A 234 10.45 -12.12 -9.20
CA LEU A 234 9.87 -13.03 -8.23
C LEU A 234 10.42 -14.46 -8.41
N ASP A 235 10.90 -15.04 -7.31
CA ASP A 235 11.39 -16.41 -7.22
C ASP A 235 10.72 -17.12 -6.04
N ALA A 236 9.90 -18.13 -6.34
CA ALA A 236 9.20 -18.96 -5.36
C ALA A 236 9.99 -20.23 -4.98
N SER A 237 11.16 -20.47 -5.57
CA SER A 237 11.96 -21.68 -5.33
C SER A 237 12.94 -21.55 -4.17
N LYS A 238 13.18 -20.36 -3.66
CA LYS A 238 14.16 -20.07 -2.62
C LYS A 238 13.73 -20.63 -1.26
N LYS A 239 14.66 -21.32 -0.62
CA LYS A 239 14.52 -21.65 0.79
C LYS A 239 14.95 -20.45 1.61
N LEU A 240 14.11 -20.05 2.56
CA LEU A 240 14.36 -18.91 3.45
C LEU A 240 14.76 -19.41 4.84
N ASP A 241 15.72 -18.75 5.46
CA ASP A 241 16.09 -19.01 6.84
C ASP A 241 15.01 -18.44 7.77
N PRO A 242 14.40 -19.25 8.65
CA PRO A 242 13.41 -18.77 9.60
C PRO A 242 13.90 -17.63 10.51
N SER A 243 15.20 -17.52 10.74
CA SER A 243 15.79 -16.43 11.53
C SER A 243 15.58 -15.06 10.92
N MET A 244 15.34 -14.96 9.61
CA MET A 244 15.04 -13.71 8.92
C MET A 244 13.75 -13.04 9.40
N PHE A 245 12.85 -13.82 10.01
CA PHE A 245 11.51 -13.38 10.42
C PHE A 245 11.38 -13.23 11.95
N VAL A 246 12.49 -13.28 12.66
CA VAL A 246 12.49 -13.13 14.12
C VAL A 246 12.34 -11.66 14.50
N ILE A 247 11.31 -11.35 15.28
CA ILE A 247 11.10 -10.04 15.86
C ILE A 247 11.82 -9.96 17.21
N ASN A 248 12.68 -8.98 17.38
CA ASN A 248 13.23 -8.66 18.69
C ASN A 248 12.23 -7.78 19.45
N TYR A 249 11.49 -8.38 20.38
CA TYR A 249 10.52 -7.68 21.22
C TYR A 249 11.18 -6.94 22.40
N ALA A 250 12.44 -7.26 22.73
CA ALA A 250 13.18 -6.59 23.78
C ALA A 250 13.63 -5.20 23.29
N ARG A 251 12.72 -4.23 23.35
CA ARG A 251 13.07 -2.83 23.19
C ARG A 251 13.62 -2.31 24.51
N LYS A 252 14.75 -1.62 24.48
CA LYS A 252 15.09 -0.70 25.55
C LYS A 252 14.09 0.45 25.49
N GLU A 253 13.07 0.43 26.32
CA GLU A 253 12.30 1.63 26.62
C GLU A 253 13.28 2.63 27.22
N ILE A 254 13.58 3.68 26.48
CA ILE A 254 14.21 4.85 27.07
C ILE A 254 13.09 5.55 27.82
N ILE A 255 12.97 5.18 29.11
CA ILE A 255 12.18 5.95 30.07
C ILE A 255 13.03 7.19 30.34
N GLN A 256 12.61 8.32 29.80
CA GLN A 256 13.01 9.65 30.25
C GLN A 256 11.89 10.25 31.09
#